data_11d09fcdb5cb47fd55d1724486653b33
#
_entry.id   11d09fcdb5cb47fd55d1724486653b33
#
_cell.length_a   1.000
_cell.length_b   1.000
_cell.length_c   1.000
_cell.angle_alpha   90.00
_cell.angle_beta   90.00
_cell.angle_gamma   90.00
#
_symmetry.space_group_name_H-M   'P 1'
#
loop_
_entity.id
_entity.type
_entity.pdbx_description
1 polymer ?
#
loop_
_entity_poly.entity_id
_entity_poly.type
_entity_poly.pdbx_seq_one_letter_code
_entity_poly.pdbx_strand_id
1 'polypeptide(L)'
;MKLIIGCPIYNRAWIFPYWISCIQKQFLNLEDVGFVFVASKDDTETVSLLEDWRDKHPEVSVFDIIYPENVNHFSHAEGTRNWTISKYENMVNLRNAMLKKVREYQPDYFFSLDSDILLVNPNTIQLLISHINSGADAVNTLMFMTPFGTMFPSVMKWVNEPGKKAHRDQKFPLGEYFQADVIMAAKMMSKDVYNNVDYQIHHQGEDLGWSASCAEKGYKLYSASYIYSIHVMGKHMLSDILKNNDPRSDITLKSLSKV
;
A
#
# COMPACT_ATOMS: atom_id res chain seq x y z
N MET A 1 11.05 -16.80 -6.32
CA MET A 1 9.99 -15.80 -6.07
C MET A 1 10.59 -14.42 -6.12
N LYS A 2 10.08 -13.58 -6.99
CA LYS A 2 10.67 -12.25 -7.23
C LYS A 2 10.01 -11.14 -6.40
N LEU A 3 8.71 -11.24 -6.16
CA LEU A 3 7.92 -10.19 -5.53
C LEU A 3 7.03 -10.76 -4.43
N ILE A 4 7.00 -10.10 -3.27
CA ILE A 4 5.91 -10.27 -2.29
C ILE A 4 5.08 -8.99 -2.25
N ILE A 5 3.76 -9.14 -2.31
CA ILE A 5 2.79 -8.08 -2.04
C ILE A 5 2.29 -8.29 -0.61
N GLY A 6 2.54 -7.32 0.26
CA GLY A 6 2.11 -7.33 1.64
C GLY A 6 0.95 -6.36 1.88
N CYS A 7 -0.10 -6.82 2.57
CA CYS A 7 -1.32 -6.07 2.74
C CYS A 7 -1.92 -6.26 4.15
N PRO A 8 -1.94 -5.22 4.99
CA PRO A 8 -2.83 -5.20 6.15
C PRO A 8 -4.29 -5.11 5.69
N ILE A 9 -5.12 -6.06 6.15
CA ILE A 9 -6.51 -6.17 5.67
C ILE A 9 -7.48 -6.44 6.83
N TYR A 10 -8.52 -5.62 6.95
CA TYR A 10 -9.58 -5.78 7.94
C TYR A 10 -10.88 -5.10 7.48
N ASN A 11 -12.01 -5.82 7.54
CA ASN A 11 -13.31 -5.37 7.03
C ASN A 11 -13.25 -4.89 5.57
N ARG A 12 -12.63 -5.69 4.70
CA ARG A 12 -12.38 -5.35 3.29
C ARG A 12 -13.03 -6.31 2.29
N ALA A 13 -13.93 -7.20 2.71
CA ALA A 13 -14.64 -8.10 1.81
C ALA A 13 -15.30 -7.35 0.64
N TRP A 14 -15.81 -6.13 0.87
CA TRP A 14 -16.48 -5.29 -0.13
C TRP A 14 -15.57 -4.74 -1.24
N ILE A 15 -14.25 -4.67 -1.01
CA ILE A 15 -13.28 -4.12 -1.99
C ILE A 15 -12.29 -5.18 -2.48
N PHE A 16 -12.08 -6.25 -1.73
CA PHE A 16 -11.08 -7.27 -2.05
C PHE A 16 -11.20 -7.83 -3.48
N PRO A 17 -12.40 -8.13 -4.04
CA PRO A 17 -12.51 -8.61 -5.43
C PRO A 17 -11.94 -7.62 -6.46
N TYR A 18 -12.11 -6.33 -6.23
CA TYR A 18 -11.57 -5.27 -7.10
C TYR A 18 -10.08 -5.10 -6.91
N TRP A 19 -9.60 -5.14 -5.66
CA TRP A 19 -8.20 -5.03 -5.31
C TRP A 19 -7.39 -6.17 -5.94
N ILE A 20 -7.80 -7.41 -5.77
CA ILE A 20 -7.10 -8.56 -6.34
C ILE A 20 -7.16 -8.57 -7.88
N SER A 21 -8.29 -8.17 -8.47
CA SER A 21 -8.42 -8.04 -9.92
C SER A 21 -7.46 -6.98 -10.50
N CYS A 22 -7.22 -5.88 -9.79
CA CYS A 22 -6.22 -4.89 -10.19
C CYS A 22 -4.81 -5.49 -10.23
N ILE A 23 -4.48 -6.37 -9.28
CA ILE A 23 -3.17 -7.03 -9.23
C ILE A 23 -3.04 -8.07 -10.34
N GLN A 24 -4.06 -8.89 -10.57
CA GLN A 24 -4.07 -9.88 -11.67
C GLN A 24 -3.87 -9.23 -13.04
N LYS A 25 -4.28 -7.97 -13.21
CA LYS A 25 -4.08 -7.20 -14.45
C LYS A 25 -2.68 -6.61 -14.63
N GLN A 26 -1.77 -6.79 -13.68
CA GLN A 26 -0.43 -6.19 -13.71
C GLN A 26 0.58 -6.95 -14.63
N PHE A 27 0.14 -7.78 -15.55
CA PHE A 27 1.03 -8.56 -16.44
C PHE A 27 2.13 -9.31 -15.68
N LEU A 28 1.80 -9.87 -14.51
CA LEU A 28 2.71 -10.64 -13.68
C LEU A 28 2.51 -12.12 -13.92
N ASN A 29 3.62 -12.86 -13.92
CA ASN A 29 3.54 -14.30 -13.74
C ASN A 29 3.26 -14.58 -12.26
N LEU A 30 2.10 -15.15 -11.92
CA LEU A 30 1.70 -15.41 -10.54
C LEU A 30 2.64 -16.39 -9.82
N GLU A 31 3.35 -17.26 -10.54
CA GLU A 31 4.40 -18.13 -9.96
C GLU A 31 5.55 -17.32 -9.34
N ASP A 32 5.82 -16.12 -9.83
CA ASP A 32 6.85 -15.22 -9.33
C ASP A 32 6.35 -14.28 -8.21
N VAL A 33 5.05 -14.33 -7.89
CA VAL A 33 4.42 -13.44 -6.90
C VAL A 33 3.98 -14.21 -5.67
N GLY A 34 4.25 -13.63 -4.49
CA GLY A 34 3.72 -14.09 -3.23
C GLY A 34 2.85 -13.01 -2.57
N PHE A 35 1.97 -13.45 -1.67
CA PHE A 35 1.12 -12.58 -0.87
C PHE A 35 1.33 -12.85 0.62
N VAL A 36 1.40 -11.77 1.40
CA VAL A 36 1.40 -11.81 2.87
C VAL A 36 0.31 -10.86 3.35
N PHE A 37 -0.79 -11.41 3.82
CA PHE A 37 -1.89 -10.65 4.42
C PHE A 37 -1.75 -10.64 5.93
N VAL A 38 -1.99 -9.47 6.53
CA VAL A 38 -2.11 -9.33 7.98
C VAL A 38 -3.57 -9.06 8.28
N ALA A 39 -4.25 -10.07 8.82
CA ALA A 39 -5.70 -10.08 9.02
C ALA A 39 -6.08 -10.29 10.49
N SER A 40 -7.35 -10.20 10.82
CA SER A 40 -7.91 -10.55 12.09
C SER A 40 -8.78 -11.81 11.98
N LYS A 41 -8.73 -12.69 12.98
CA LYS A 41 -9.54 -13.92 13.02
C LYS A 41 -11.04 -13.65 13.13
N ASP A 42 -11.44 -12.50 13.65
CA ASP A 42 -12.83 -12.09 13.79
C ASP A 42 -13.44 -11.53 12.49
N ASP A 43 -12.60 -11.18 11.49
CA ASP A 43 -13.05 -10.75 10.15
C ASP A 43 -13.25 -11.97 9.24
N THR A 44 -14.20 -12.82 9.58
CA THR A 44 -14.43 -14.08 8.87
C THR A 44 -14.80 -13.90 7.41
N GLU A 45 -15.49 -12.81 7.06
CA GLU A 45 -15.91 -12.53 5.69
C GLU A 45 -14.70 -12.22 4.79
N THR A 46 -13.79 -11.33 5.22
CA THR A 46 -12.58 -11.04 4.47
C THR A 46 -11.66 -12.26 4.40
N VAL A 47 -11.47 -12.97 5.51
CA VAL A 47 -10.60 -14.16 5.57
C VAL A 47 -11.11 -15.25 4.63
N SER A 48 -12.41 -15.52 4.61
CA SER A 48 -13.01 -16.52 3.70
C SER A 48 -12.73 -16.17 2.23
N LEU A 49 -12.82 -14.90 1.84
CA LEU A 49 -12.49 -14.48 0.47
C LEU A 49 -11.01 -14.64 0.13
N LEU A 50 -10.11 -14.41 1.08
CA LEU A 50 -8.68 -14.65 0.91
C LEU A 50 -8.39 -16.13 0.68
N GLU A 51 -8.98 -17.00 1.50
CA GLU A 51 -8.82 -18.46 1.42
C GLU A 51 -9.42 -19.02 0.13
N ASP A 52 -10.62 -18.57 -0.25
CA ASP A 52 -11.26 -18.94 -1.51
C ASP A 52 -10.43 -18.55 -2.73
N TRP A 53 -9.78 -17.38 -2.67
CA TRP A 53 -8.91 -16.94 -3.74
C TRP A 53 -7.62 -17.78 -3.80
N ARG A 54 -6.97 -18.02 -2.66
CA ARG A 54 -5.79 -18.89 -2.55
C ARG A 54 -6.06 -20.27 -3.18
N ASP A 55 -7.18 -20.89 -2.81
CA ASP A 55 -7.51 -22.23 -3.23
C ASP A 55 -7.79 -22.34 -4.75
N LYS A 56 -8.17 -21.22 -5.39
CA LYS A 56 -8.35 -21.10 -6.84
C LYS A 56 -7.05 -20.79 -7.60
N HIS A 57 -5.99 -20.40 -6.90
CA HIS A 57 -4.72 -19.96 -7.49
C HIS A 57 -3.52 -20.71 -6.89
N PRO A 58 -3.45 -22.05 -7.07
CA PRO A 58 -2.36 -22.87 -6.56
C PRO A 58 -0.99 -22.55 -7.21
N GLU A 59 -0.98 -21.82 -8.32
CA GLU A 59 0.23 -21.34 -8.99
C GLU A 59 0.96 -20.22 -8.20
N VAL A 60 0.30 -19.55 -7.25
CA VAL A 60 0.93 -18.53 -6.41
C VAL A 60 1.92 -19.17 -5.45
N SER A 61 3.18 -18.76 -5.52
CA SER A 61 4.28 -19.42 -4.82
C SER A 61 4.20 -19.32 -3.28
N VAL A 62 3.64 -18.24 -2.77
CA VAL A 62 3.41 -17.99 -1.33
C VAL A 62 2.09 -17.27 -1.14
N PHE A 63 1.26 -17.77 -0.23
CA PHE A 63 0.03 -17.10 0.18
C PHE A 63 -0.17 -17.29 1.68
N ASP A 64 0.29 -16.32 2.46
CA ASP A 64 0.16 -16.35 3.91
C ASP A 64 -0.88 -15.37 4.42
N ILE A 65 -1.69 -15.84 5.37
CA ILE A 65 -2.56 -15.01 6.20
C ILE A 65 -2.04 -15.10 7.63
N ILE A 66 -1.47 -14.02 8.14
CA ILE A 66 -0.95 -13.97 9.50
C ILE A 66 -1.91 -13.21 10.42
N TYR A 67 -1.98 -13.67 11.66
CA TYR A 67 -2.87 -13.15 12.70
C TYR A 67 -2.02 -12.73 13.90
N PRO A 68 -1.47 -11.52 13.94
CA PRO A 68 -0.64 -11.08 15.06
C PRO A 68 -1.44 -11.05 16.36
N GLU A 69 -0.83 -11.55 17.42
CA GLU A 69 -1.40 -11.43 18.76
C GLU A 69 -1.29 -9.99 19.28
N ASN A 70 -2.20 -9.59 20.16
CA ASN A 70 -2.20 -8.27 20.81
C ASN A 70 -2.29 -7.05 19.88
N VAL A 71 -2.87 -7.25 18.70
CA VAL A 71 -3.17 -6.15 17.80
C VAL A 71 -4.68 -5.93 17.77
N ASN A 72 -5.10 -4.71 18.10
CA ASN A 72 -6.50 -4.33 17.98
C ASN A 72 -6.81 -3.94 16.53
N HIS A 73 -7.73 -4.63 15.89
CA HIS A 73 -8.24 -4.24 14.59
C HIS A 73 -9.29 -3.14 14.77
N PHE A 74 -9.13 -2.03 14.07
CA PHE A 74 -10.07 -0.91 14.14
C PHE A 74 -10.96 -0.89 12.91
N SER A 75 -12.27 -0.97 13.12
CA SER A 75 -13.21 -0.51 12.11
C SER A 75 -13.23 1.02 12.14
N HIS A 76 -12.98 1.65 11.01
CA HIS A 76 -13.31 3.05 10.85
C HIS A 76 -14.81 3.13 10.50
N ALA A 77 -15.59 3.85 11.31
CA ALA A 77 -16.91 4.25 10.87
C ALA A 77 -16.77 5.03 9.56
N GLU A 78 -17.62 4.71 8.58
CA GLU A 78 -17.57 5.34 7.26
C GLU A 78 -17.50 6.87 7.38
N GLY A 79 -16.44 7.46 6.83
CA GLY A 79 -16.28 8.90 6.71
C GLY A 79 -15.47 9.61 7.79
N THR A 80 -15.08 8.96 8.89
CA THR A 80 -14.29 9.61 9.95
C THR A 80 -13.05 8.80 10.31
N ARG A 81 -11.88 9.22 9.86
CA ARG A 81 -10.60 8.66 10.28
C ARG A 81 -10.03 9.48 11.45
N ASN A 82 -10.49 9.21 12.65
CA ASN A 82 -9.84 9.75 13.85
C ASN A 82 -8.60 8.88 14.17
N TRP A 83 -7.47 9.29 13.65
CA TRP A 83 -6.19 8.68 13.96
C TRP A 83 -5.70 9.16 15.33
N THR A 84 -5.41 8.22 16.22
CA THR A 84 -4.80 8.42 17.53
C THR A 84 -3.43 7.76 17.56
N ILE A 85 -2.59 8.12 18.53
CA ILE A 85 -1.28 7.48 18.72
C ILE A 85 -1.43 5.96 18.86
N SER A 86 -2.41 5.47 19.61
CA SER A 86 -2.68 4.04 19.78
C SER A 86 -3.02 3.35 18.46
N LYS A 87 -3.71 4.01 17.52
CA LYS A 87 -3.98 3.47 16.18
C LYS A 87 -2.70 3.42 15.33
N TYR A 88 -1.84 4.42 15.44
CA TYR A 88 -0.53 4.39 14.78
C TYR A 88 0.38 3.28 15.34
N GLU A 89 0.40 3.10 16.67
CA GLU A 89 1.12 1.98 17.31
C GLU A 89 0.66 0.63 16.77
N ASN A 90 -0.64 0.44 16.64
CA ASN A 90 -1.20 -0.77 16.04
C ASN A 90 -0.77 -0.97 14.58
N MET A 91 -0.82 0.09 13.77
CA MET A 91 -0.37 -0.02 12.38
C MET A 91 1.11 -0.35 12.29
N VAL A 92 1.94 0.22 13.17
CA VAL A 92 3.37 -0.14 13.29
C VAL A 92 3.53 -1.63 13.58
N ASN A 93 2.78 -2.17 14.54
CA ASN A 93 2.84 -3.58 14.92
C ASN A 93 2.38 -4.49 13.76
N LEU A 94 1.29 -4.16 13.07
CA LEU A 94 0.79 -4.90 11.90
C LEU A 94 1.83 -4.90 10.76
N ARG A 95 2.39 -3.74 10.43
CA ARG A 95 3.37 -3.63 9.34
C ARG A 95 4.70 -4.31 9.69
N ASN A 96 5.14 -4.26 10.95
CA ASN A 96 6.36 -4.98 11.38
C ASN A 96 6.14 -6.49 11.43
N ALA A 97 4.97 -6.98 11.82
CA ALA A 97 4.62 -8.40 11.70
C ALA A 97 4.66 -8.87 10.24
N MET A 98 4.13 -8.05 9.33
CA MET A 98 4.20 -8.29 7.88
C MET A 98 5.65 -8.33 7.38
N LEU A 99 6.47 -7.33 7.74
CA LEU A 99 7.89 -7.28 7.37
C LEU A 99 8.65 -8.50 7.89
N LYS A 100 8.42 -8.91 9.13
CA LYS A 100 9.02 -10.11 9.70
C LYS A 100 8.73 -11.33 8.83
N LYS A 101 7.47 -11.50 8.40
CA LYS A 101 7.09 -12.64 7.54
C LYS A 101 7.69 -12.53 6.14
N VAL A 102 7.72 -11.35 5.55
CA VAL A 102 8.36 -11.10 4.24
C VAL A 102 9.85 -11.43 4.28
N ARG A 103 10.55 -11.09 5.35
CA ARG A 103 11.96 -11.38 5.56
C ARG A 103 12.27 -12.89 5.60
N GLU A 104 11.34 -13.73 6.03
CA GLU A 104 11.52 -15.19 5.98
C GLU A 104 11.64 -15.71 4.53
N TYR A 105 10.96 -15.08 3.57
CA TYR A 105 10.93 -15.46 2.17
C TYR A 105 12.05 -14.84 1.32
N GLN A 106 12.66 -13.75 1.78
CA GLN A 106 13.77 -13.07 1.08
C GLN A 106 13.46 -12.75 -0.39
N PRO A 107 12.31 -12.13 -0.76
CA PRO A 107 12.02 -11.77 -2.14
C PRO A 107 13.00 -10.74 -2.69
N ASP A 108 13.08 -10.60 -4.01
CA ASP A 108 13.88 -9.53 -4.64
C ASP A 108 13.26 -8.15 -4.40
N TYR A 109 11.92 -8.10 -4.35
CA TYR A 109 11.14 -6.87 -4.14
C TYR A 109 10.01 -7.11 -3.14
N PHE A 110 9.72 -6.09 -2.34
CA PHE A 110 8.56 -6.07 -1.46
C PHE A 110 7.65 -4.89 -1.80
N PHE A 111 6.39 -5.17 -2.11
CA PHE A 111 5.38 -4.16 -2.37
C PHE A 111 4.38 -4.07 -1.22
N SER A 112 4.50 -3.02 -0.39
CA SER A 112 3.53 -2.72 0.67
C SER A 112 2.35 -1.99 0.05
N LEU A 113 1.22 -2.69 -0.07
CA LEU A 113 0.01 -2.18 -0.72
C LEU A 113 -1.18 -2.29 0.23
N ASP A 114 -1.78 -1.15 0.58
CA ASP A 114 -2.95 -1.14 1.46
C ASP A 114 -4.19 -1.69 0.74
N SER A 115 -5.07 -2.33 1.51
CA SER A 115 -6.26 -3.04 1.00
C SER A 115 -7.34 -2.15 0.40
N ASP A 116 -7.20 -0.83 0.50
CA ASP A 116 -8.10 0.18 -0.06
C ASP A 116 -7.46 1.00 -1.19
N ILE A 117 -6.36 0.49 -1.78
CA ILE A 117 -5.69 1.13 -2.92
C ILE A 117 -5.83 0.26 -4.16
N LEU A 118 -6.40 0.83 -5.22
CA LEU A 118 -6.57 0.20 -6.52
C LEU A 118 -5.50 0.69 -7.50
N LEU A 119 -4.78 -0.25 -8.11
CA LEU A 119 -3.80 0.02 -9.16
C LEU A 119 -4.53 0.14 -10.51
N VAL A 120 -4.51 1.33 -11.11
CA VAL A 120 -5.25 1.58 -12.35
C VAL A 120 -4.42 1.36 -13.62
N ASN A 121 -3.10 1.54 -13.54
CA ASN A 121 -2.21 1.28 -14.66
C ASN A 121 -1.74 -0.19 -14.63
N PRO A 122 -1.95 -0.98 -15.69
CA PRO A 122 -1.56 -2.39 -15.72
C PRO A 122 -0.04 -2.63 -15.66
N ASN A 123 0.77 -1.59 -15.83
CA ASN A 123 2.22 -1.67 -15.75
C ASN A 123 2.77 -1.09 -14.42
N THR A 124 1.91 -0.78 -13.45
CA THR A 124 2.35 -0.14 -12.20
C THR A 124 3.50 -0.89 -11.52
N ILE A 125 3.35 -2.19 -11.33
CA ILE A 125 4.35 -3.00 -10.62
C ILE A 125 5.66 -3.07 -11.40
N GLN A 126 5.61 -3.28 -12.72
CA GLN A 126 6.82 -3.31 -13.54
C GLN A 126 7.57 -1.98 -13.55
N LEU A 127 6.83 -0.86 -13.61
CA LEU A 127 7.42 0.48 -13.55
C LEU A 127 8.09 0.74 -12.20
N LEU A 128 7.46 0.35 -11.09
CA LEU A 128 8.06 0.47 -9.76
C LEU A 128 9.31 -0.39 -9.62
N ILE A 129 9.28 -1.64 -10.11
CA ILE A 129 10.46 -2.53 -10.16
C ILE A 129 11.59 -1.91 -10.99
N SER A 130 11.27 -1.30 -12.13
CA SER A 130 12.26 -0.62 -12.97
C SER A 130 12.96 0.51 -12.22
N HIS A 131 12.25 1.28 -11.39
CA HIS A 131 12.86 2.31 -10.56
C HIS A 131 13.78 1.75 -9.48
N ILE A 132 13.39 0.65 -8.81
CA ILE A 132 14.27 -0.04 -7.86
C ILE A 132 15.55 -0.51 -8.57
N ASN A 133 15.42 -1.12 -9.74
CA ASN A 133 16.57 -1.57 -10.53
C ASN A 133 17.46 -0.41 -11.03
N SER A 134 16.91 0.79 -11.12
CA SER A 134 17.64 2.01 -11.48
C SER A 134 18.28 2.72 -10.26
N GLY A 135 18.20 2.11 -9.08
CA GLY A 135 18.89 2.59 -7.88
C GLY A 135 18.02 3.35 -6.87
N ALA A 136 16.68 3.28 -6.99
CA ALA A 136 15.82 3.73 -5.91
C ALA A 136 15.82 2.71 -4.76
N ASP A 137 15.91 3.18 -3.52
CA ASP A 137 15.78 2.32 -2.35
C ASP A 137 14.32 1.96 -2.09
N ALA A 138 13.43 2.93 -2.22
CA ALA A 138 11.99 2.70 -2.26
C ALA A 138 11.29 3.74 -3.15
N VAL A 139 10.15 3.35 -3.73
CA VAL A 139 9.35 4.22 -4.62
C VAL A 139 7.87 3.96 -4.43
N ASN A 140 7.05 5.02 -4.38
CA ASN A 140 5.60 4.88 -4.32
C ASN A 140 4.90 5.36 -5.59
N THR A 141 3.64 4.94 -5.76
CA THR A 141 2.71 5.55 -6.69
C THR A 141 2.12 6.83 -6.12
N LEU A 142 1.72 7.76 -6.97
CA LEU A 142 0.94 8.91 -6.52
C LEU A 142 -0.51 8.49 -6.24
N MET A 143 -1.02 8.92 -5.10
CA MET A 143 -2.43 8.87 -4.77
C MET A 143 -2.83 10.12 -3.99
N PHE A 144 -4.12 10.41 -3.97
CA PHE A 144 -4.67 11.48 -3.18
C PHE A 144 -5.50 10.91 -2.03
N MET A 145 -5.24 11.41 -0.81
CA MET A 145 -5.78 10.87 0.43
C MET A 145 -7.23 11.29 0.71
N THR A 146 -7.81 12.19 -0.10
CA THR A 146 -9.20 12.63 0.09
C THR A 146 -10.00 12.53 -1.21
N PRO A 147 -11.27 12.10 -1.13
CA PRO A 147 -12.08 11.89 -2.32
C PRO A 147 -12.56 13.19 -2.99
N PHE A 148 -12.76 14.29 -2.27
CA PHE A 148 -13.40 15.49 -2.82
C PHE A 148 -12.72 16.77 -2.34
N GLY A 149 -12.21 17.56 -3.27
CA GLY A 149 -11.92 18.99 -3.13
C GLY A 149 -10.55 19.39 -2.57
N THR A 150 -9.94 18.63 -1.69
CA THR A 150 -8.57 18.88 -1.21
C THR A 150 -7.68 17.72 -1.59
N MET A 151 -6.84 17.93 -2.58
CA MET A 151 -5.86 16.94 -3.01
C MET A 151 -4.70 16.90 -2.00
N PHE A 152 -4.75 15.91 -1.10
CA PHE A 152 -3.61 15.61 -0.24
C PHE A 152 -2.80 14.49 -0.88
N PRO A 153 -1.65 14.79 -1.49
CA PRO A 153 -0.82 13.77 -2.14
C PRO A 153 -0.22 12.81 -1.10
N SER A 154 0.11 11.60 -1.56
CA SER A 154 0.78 10.55 -0.77
C SER A 154 2.27 10.81 -0.57
N VAL A 155 2.72 12.04 -0.73
CA VAL A 155 4.09 12.50 -0.50
C VAL A 155 4.10 13.68 0.45
N MET A 156 5.14 13.76 1.29
CA MET A 156 5.32 14.85 2.23
C MET A 156 6.78 15.29 2.28
N LYS A 157 7.00 16.51 2.78
CA LYS A 157 8.34 17.07 3.07
C LYS A 157 8.53 17.26 4.55
N TRP A 158 9.74 17.01 5.05
CA TRP A 158 10.10 17.35 6.41
C TRP A 158 10.16 18.87 6.59
N VAL A 159 9.72 19.32 7.76
CA VAL A 159 9.87 20.69 8.20
C VAL A 159 11.14 20.76 9.05
N ASN A 160 12.17 21.42 8.54
CA ASN A 160 13.49 21.63 9.15
C ASN A 160 14.33 20.34 9.27
N GLU A 161 13.87 19.34 10.02
CA GLU A 161 14.64 18.13 10.31
C GLU A 161 13.85 16.86 9.98
N PRO A 162 14.49 15.83 9.39
CA PRO A 162 13.89 14.52 9.19
C PRO A 162 13.35 13.92 10.50
N GLY A 163 12.18 13.29 10.43
CA GLY A 163 11.58 12.57 11.56
C GLY A 163 10.87 13.44 12.62
N LYS A 164 10.93 14.77 12.54
CA LYS A 164 10.23 15.63 13.51
C LYS A 164 8.82 15.97 13.08
N LYS A 165 8.64 16.69 12.00
CA LYS A 165 7.34 17.09 11.49
C LYS A 165 7.38 17.13 9.99
N ALA A 166 6.33 16.66 9.35
CA ALA A 166 6.19 16.77 7.91
C ALA A 166 4.90 17.52 7.54
N HIS A 167 4.92 18.15 6.38
CA HIS A 167 3.75 18.74 5.76
C HIS A 167 3.53 18.16 4.37
N ARG A 168 2.30 18.19 3.89
CA ARG A 168 1.97 17.75 2.55
C ARG A 168 2.61 18.66 1.52
N ASP A 169 3.39 18.08 0.62
CA ASP A 169 3.98 18.82 -0.47
C ASP A 169 2.94 19.06 -1.57
N GLN A 170 2.31 20.23 -1.56
CA GLN A 170 1.35 20.62 -2.60
C GLN A 170 2.00 21.07 -3.90
N LYS A 171 3.32 21.26 -3.92
CA LYS A 171 4.10 21.70 -5.07
C LYS A 171 5.01 20.61 -5.62
N PHE A 172 4.67 19.33 -5.37
CA PHE A 172 5.43 18.23 -5.92
C PHE A 172 5.35 18.21 -7.46
N PRO A 173 6.38 17.72 -8.16
CA PRO A 173 6.37 17.62 -9.62
C PRO A 173 5.33 16.57 -10.07
N LEU A 174 4.26 17.02 -10.71
CA LEU A 174 3.23 16.14 -11.25
C LEU A 174 3.68 15.57 -12.60
N GLY A 175 3.50 14.26 -12.80
CA GLY A 175 3.90 13.58 -14.02
C GLY A 175 5.39 13.21 -14.08
N GLU A 176 6.11 13.32 -12.97
CA GLU A 176 7.55 13.11 -12.90
C GLU A 176 7.94 12.00 -11.91
N TYR A 177 9.20 11.61 -11.98
CA TYR A 177 9.90 10.79 -10.99
C TYR A 177 10.84 11.70 -10.20
N PHE A 178 10.68 11.76 -8.88
CA PHE A 178 11.44 12.67 -8.04
C PHE A 178 11.71 12.10 -6.65
N GLN A 179 12.77 12.59 -6.02
CA GLN A 179 13.07 12.23 -4.64
C GLN A 179 12.10 12.94 -3.69
N ALA A 180 11.52 12.16 -2.76
CA ALA A 180 10.60 12.64 -1.73
C ALA A 180 11.16 12.36 -0.35
N ASP A 181 10.84 13.20 0.63
CA ASP A 181 11.26 12.98 2.02
C ASP A 181 10.42 11.90 2.70
N VAL A 182 9.12 11.87 2.40
CA VAL A 182 8.15 10.91 2.94
C VAL A 182 7.30 10.37 1.81
N ILE A 183 7.21 9.06 1.73
CA ILE A 183 6.29 8.34 0.83
C ILE A 183 5.33 7.49 1.67
N MET A 184 4.06 7.49 1.25
CA MET A 184 3.00 6.74 1.95
C MET A 184 2.67 5.46 1.18
N ALA A 185 1.60 4.79 1.56
CA ALA A 185 1.12 3.52 1.03
C ALA A 185 1.32 3.31 -0.50
N ALA A 186 1.17 2.07 -0.99
CA ALA A 186 1.52 1.62 -2.34
C ALA A 186 3.00 1.89 -2.69
N LYS A 187 3.90 1.41 -1.82
CA LYS A 187 5.34 1.58 -1.97
C LYS A 187 6.07 0.27 -2.21
N MET A 188 6.89 0.27 -3.26
CA MET A 188 7.85 -0.78 -3.58
C MET A 188 9.14 -0.51 -2.81
N MET A 189 9.70 -1.53 -2.18
CA MET A 189 10.94 -1.48 -1.42
C MET A 189 11.98 -2.42 -2.03
N SER A 190 13.21 -1.99 -2.08
CA SER A 190 14.34 -2.86 -2.39
C SER A 190 14.56 -3.88 -1.27
N LYS A 191 15.33 -4.94 -1.60
CA LYS A 191 15.68 -5.98 -0.62
C LYS A 191 16.44 -5.41 0.58
N ASP A 192 17.30 -4.45 0.35
CA ASP A 192 18.07 -3.82 1.42
C ASP A 192 17.18 -3.05 2.38
N VAL A 193 16.22 -2.26 1.86
CA VAL A 193 15.30 -1.48 2.69
C VAL A 193 14.42 -2.36 3.56
N TYR A 194 13.68 -3.31 3.00
CA TYR A 194 12.75 -4.09 3.81
C TYR A 194 13.45 -5.02 4.82
N ASN A 195 14.73 -5.37 4.59
CA ASN A 195 15.51 -6.13 5.55
C ASN A 195 16.01 -5.28 6.73
N ASN A 196 16.30 -4.01 6.50
CA ASN A 196 16.99 -3.17 7.46
C ASN A 196 16.13 -2.09 8.11
N VAL A 197 14.92 -1.80 7.61
CA VAL A 197 14.09 -0.72 8.10
C VAL A 197 12.78 -1.26 8.66
N ASP A 198 12.52 -1.00 9.94
CA ASP A 198 11.24 -1.26 10.59
C ASP A 198 10.38 0.00 10.64
N TYR A 199 9.06 -0.20 10.71
CA TYR A 199 8.14 0.88 11.01
C TYR A 199 8.31 1.34 12.45
N GLN A 200 8.26 2.65 12.66
CA GLN A 200 8.37 3.29 13.96
C GLN A 200 7.15 4.16 14.24
N ILE A 201 6.90 4.37 15.53
CA ILE A 201 5.81 5.25 15.95
C ILE A 201 6.19 6.70 15.63
N HIS A 202 5.28 7.40 14.96
CA HIS A 202 5.39 8.83 14.71
C HIS A 202 4.03 9.48 14.95
N HIS A 203 4.01 10.68 15.52
CA HIS A 203 2.76 11.37 15.89
C HIS A 203 1.86 11.75 14.70
N GLN A 204 2.37 11.71 13.49
CA GLN A 204 1.63 11.97 12.25
C GLN A 204 1.35 10.70 11.41
N GLY A 205 1.79 9.52 11.85
CA GLY A 205 1.52 8.25 11.17
C GLY A 205 2.72 7.33 11.02
N GLU A 206 2.46 6.05 10.85
CA GLU A 206 3.49 5.00 10.75
C GLU A 206 4.35 5.12 9.49
N ASP A 207 3.82 5.62 8.38
CA ASP A 207 4.58 5.86 7.15
C ASP A 207 5.64 6.95 7.34
N LEU A 208 5.35 7.94 8.21
CA LEU A 208 6.33 8.96 8.55
C LEU A 208 7.42 8.40 9.45
N GLY A 209 7.07 7.56 10.43
CA GLY A 209 8.05 6.86 11.27
C GLY A 209 8.98 5.98 10.43
N TRP A 210 8.43 5.24 9.48
CA TRP A 210 9.22 4.44 8.54
C TRP A 210 10.12 5.29 7.64
N SER A 211 9.60 6.39 7.08
CA SER A 211 10.38 7.31 6.23
C SER A 211 11.51 8.00 7.01
N ALA A 212 11.28 8.33 8.29
CA ALA A 212 12.32 8.84 9.18
C ALA A 212 13.43 7.81 9.39
N SER A 213 13.08 6.56 9.68
CA SER A 213 14.05 5.46 9.82
C SER A 213 14.84 5.22 8.53
N CYS A 214 14.22 5.38 7.35
CA CYS A 214 14.92 5.34 6.07
C CYS A 214 15.94 6.48 5.96
N ALA A 215 15.55 7.71 6.29
CA ALA A 215 16.43 8.88 6.22
C ALA A 215 17.62 8.75 7.17
N GLU A 216 17.41 8.28 8.42
CA GLU A 216 18.47 8.01 9.40
C GLU A 216 19.52 7.01 8.89
N LYS A 217 19.10 6.04 8.08
CA LYS A 217 19.97 5.03 7.48
C LYS A 217 20.53 5.42 6.10
N GLY A 218 20.19 6.62 5.61
CA GLY A 218 20.70 7.17 4.34
C GLY A 218 19.99 6.66 3.10
N TYR A 219 18.84 5.96 3.25
CA TYR A 219 18.04 5.50 2.12
C TYR A 219 17.31 6.66 1.43
N LYS A 220 17.21 6.58 0.10
CA LYS A 220 16.57 7.57 -0.74
C LYS A 220 15.19 7.09 -1.17
N LEU A 221 14.18 7.87 -0.80
CA LEU A 221 12.79 7.61 -1.14
C LEU A 221 12.39 8.40 -2.38
N TYR A 222 11.59 7.80 -3.25
CA TYR A 222 11.14 8.42 -4.48
C TYR A 222 9.64 8.32 -4.66
N SER A 223 9.07 9.22 -5.43
CA SER A 223 7.69 9.13 -5.91
C SER A 223 7.66 9.16 -7.42
N ALA A 224 6.92 8.23 -8.01
CA ALA A 224 6.64 8.20 -9.44
C ALA A 224 5.24 8.80 -9.67
N SER A 225 5.17 10.13 -9.73
CA SER A 225 3.89 10.85 -9.79
C SER A 225 3.13 10.71 -11.11
N TYR A 226 3.74 10.09 -12.11
CA TYR A 226 3.09 9.68 -13.36
C TYR A 226 2.42 8.29 -13.25
N ILE A 227 2.67 7.54 -12.16
CA ILE A 227 1.99 6.29 -11.84
C ILE A 227 0.91 6.59 -10.80
N TYR A 228 -0.34 6.58 -11.23
CA TYR A 228 -1.46 6.93 -10.36
C TYR A 228 -2.15 5.69 -9.80
N SER A 229 -2.55 5.76 -8.53
CA SER A 229 -3.38 4.77 -7.85
C SER A 229 -4.56 5.44 -7.16
N ILE A 230 -5.68 4.72 -7.01
CA ILE A 230 -6.89 5.26 -6.39
C ILE A 230 -6.99 4.77 -4.95
N HIS A 231 -7.11 5.69 -4.01
CA HIS A 231 -7.39 5.39 -2.62
C HIS A 231 -8.91 5.41 -2.37
N VAL A 232 -9.48 4.24 -2.11
CA VAL A 232 -10.93 4.02 -1.94
C VAL A 232 -11.27 3.98 -0.46
N MET A 233 -11.68 5.10 0.11
CA MET A 233 -11.86 5.24 1.56
C MET A 233 -13.15 4.62 2.11
N GLY A 234 -14.10 4.20 1.25
CA GLY A 234 -15.37 3.62 1.69
C GLY A 234 -16.22 3.08 0.53
N LYS A 235 -17.24 2.30 0.86
CA LYS A 235 -18.15 1.66 -0.11
C LYS A 235 -18.83 2.67 -1.07
N HIS A 236 -19.22 3.83 -0.57
CA HIS A 236 -19.83 4.88 -1.37
C HIS A 236 -18.87 5.37 -2.47
N MET A 237 -17.61 5.57 -2.14
CA MET A 237 -16.59 6.00 -3.10
C MET A 237 -16.35 4.93 -4.17
N LEU A 238 -16.30 3.65 -3.81
CA LEU A 238 -16.22 2.56 -4.78
C LEU A 238 -17.41 2.57 -5.73
N SER A 239 -18.63 2.75 -5.19
CA SER A 239 -19.85 2.85 -6.01
C SER A 239 -19.79 4.01 -7.01
N ASP A 240 -19.30 5.17 -6.60
CA ASP A 240 -19.16 6.34 -7.48
C ASP A 240 -18.10 6.13 -8.57
N ILE A 241 -16.96 5.51 -8.22
CA ILE A 241 -15.93 5.12 -9.17
C ILE A 241 -16.51 4.14 -10.21
N LEU A 242 -17.22 3.11 -9.78
CA LEU A 242 -17.80 2.09 -10.67
C LEU A 242 -18.90 2.66 -11.59
N LYS A 243 -19.65 3.66 -11.14
CA LYS A 243 -20.65 4.37 -11.95
C LYS A 243 -20.08 5.43 -12.89
N ASN A 244 -18.76 5.59 -12.96
CA ASN A 244 -18.08 6.65 -13.70
C ASN A 244 -18.44 8.09 -13.26
N ASN A 245 -18.88 8.26 -12.04
CA ASN A 245 -19.15 9.57 -11.46
C ASN A 245 -17.88 10.24 -10.87
N ASP A 246 -16.77 9.52 -10.85
CA ASP A 246 -15.48 10.03 -10.40
C ASP A 246 -14.58 10.30 -11.61
N PRO A 247 -14.12 11.54 -11.82
CA PRO A 247 -13.24 11.89 -12.95
C PRO A 247 -11.92 11.14 -12.98
N ARG A 248 -11.54 10.47 -11.86
CA ARG A 248 -10.36 9.61 -11.78
C ARG A 248 -10.63 8.19 -12.32
N SER A 249 -11.89 7.86 -12.63
CA SER A 249 -12.32 6.53 -13.07
C SER A 249 -12.00 6.22 -14.53
N ASP A 250 -11.36 7.13 -15.24
CA ASP A 250 -11.45 7.21 -16.70
C ASP A 250 -10.79 6.07 -17.50
N ILE A 251 -10.06 5.14 -16.92
CA ILE A 251 -9.31 4.24 -17.78
C ILE A 251 -9.52 2.74 -17.52
N THR A 252 -9.79 2.30 -16.29
CA THR A 252 -9.62 0.86 -16.04
C THR A 252 -10.75 0.20 -15.25
N LEU A 253 -11.55 0.95 -14.56
CA LEU A 253 -12.56 0.42 -13.65
C LEU A 253 -13.80 -0.10 -14.39
N LYS A 254 -14.06 0.37 -15.62
CA LYS A 254 -15.09 -0.21 -16.52
C LYS A 254 -14.84 -1.69 -16.80
N SER A 255 -13.60 -2.12 -16.77
CA SER A 255 -13.23 -3.52 -16.94
C SER A 255 -13.33 -4.33 -15.64
N LEU A 256 -13.40 -3.68 -14.47
CA LEU A 256 -13.58 -4.31 -13.17
C LEU A 256 -15.05 -4.60 -12.85
N SER A 257 -16.00 -3.89 -13.47
CA SER A 257 -17.44 -4.10 -13.28
C SER A 257 -17.97 -5.42 -13.85
N LYS A 258 -17.10 -6.25 -14.40
CA LYS A 258 -17.41 -7.59 -14.93
C LYS A 258 -16.86 -8.74 -14.08
N VAL A 259 -16.38 -8.44 -12.88
CA VAL A 259 -15.91 -9.41 -11.88
C VAL A 259 -17.06 -9.82 -10.97
#